data_eb081d1eb074ebc3bcc57f446f88f22d
#
_entry.id   eb081d1eb074ebc3bcc57f446f88f22d
#
_cell.length_a   1.000
_cell.length_b   1.000
_cell.length_c   1.000
_cell.angle_alpha   90.00
_cell.angle_beta   90.00
_cell.angle_gamma   90.00
#
_symmetry.space_group_name_H-M   'P 1'
#
loop_
_entity.id
_entity.type
_entity.pdbx_description
1 polymer ?
#
loop_
_entity_poly.entity_id
_entity_poly.type
_entity_poly.pdbx_seq_one_letter_code
_entity_poly.pdbx_strand_id
1 'polypeptide(L)'
;MRAMDDNQQSIAKQHNRDAWNRMVAGKKRFTQPAKDDDLHQPLHTVDAIGWLGGDIAGKKVLCLAAGGGRQSAIYAATGADVTVVDISPAMLELDREVAAERALDIRVIETSMDDLSMFTNKEFDIVIHPVSTCYLPSIAKVFSEVARVTMPGGLYISQHKQPTSLQTGMKRSQNGYELMEPYYRTGPLPPVQGTRLREEGTMEFVHRWEEIIGGICRSGFVIEDLVEPFHADPEAPRDSFSDRCCYVAPYVRIKARRNAMKIEAMPANKIFLPE
;
A
#
# COMPACT_ATOMS: atom_id res chain seq x y z
N MET A 1 -1.03 -22.16 10.15
CA MET A 1 -0.36 -20.87 9.92
C MET A 1 1.00 -20.93 10.61
N ARG A 2 2.13 -21.04 9.88
CA ARG A 2 3.48 -21.02 10.49
C ARG A 2 3.71 -19.61 11.02
N ALA A 3 4.10 -19.48 12.30
CA ALA A 3 4.65 -18.23 12.83
C ALA A 3 5.86 -17.88 11.96
N MET A 4 5.81 -16.78 11.24
CA MET A 4 7.00 -16.25 10.57
C MET A 4 7.95 -15.75 11.65
N ASP A 5 9.23 -15.98 11.41
CA ASP A 5 10.31 -15.63 12.32
C ASP A 5 10.38 -14.10 12.43
N ASP A 6 10.24 -13.57 13.64
CA ASP A 6 10.36 -12.12 13.95
C ASP A 6 11.68 -11.54 13.41
N ASN A 7 12.69 -12.39 13.30
CA ASN A 7 13.98 -12.06 12.71
C ASN A 7 13.86 -11.73 11.21
N GLN A 8 13.10 -12.51 10.42
CA GLN A 8 12.90 -12.23 8.99
C GLN A 8 12.15 -10.91 8.77
N GLN A 9 11.16 -10.62 9.62
CA GLN A 9 10.44 -9.35 9.60
C GLN A 9 11.38 -8.16 9.85
N SER A 10 12.26 -8.28 10.86
CA SER A 10 13.23 -7.24 11.20
C SER A 10 14.26 -7.01 10.09
N ILE A 11 14.79 -8.09 9.51
CA ILE A 11 15.74 -8.02 8.38
C ILE A 11 15.11 -7.31 7.18
N ALA A 12 13.89 -7.67 6.82
CA ALA A 12 13.19 -7.06 5.69
C ALA A 12 12.93 -5.57 5.91
N LYS A 13 12.52 -5.17 7.12
CA LYS A 13 12.33 -3.76 7.49
C LYS A 13 13.61 -2.95 7.34
N GLN A 14 14.71 -3.42 7.92
CA GLN A 14 15.98 -2.71 7.84
C GLN A 14 16.48 -2.62 6.39
N HIS A 15 16.42 -3.72 5.64
CA HIS A 15 16.81 -3.75 4.24
C HIS A 15 16.03 -2.75 3.39
N ASN A 16 14.70 -2.73 3.55
CA ASN A 16 13.83 -1.85 2.79
C ASN A 16 13.95 -0.38 3.22
N ARG A 17 14.13 -0.10 4.51
CA ARG A 17 14.49 1.24 5.00
C ARG A 17 15.71 1.79 4.27
N ASP A 18 16.79 1.00 4.22
CA ASP A 18 18.04 1.40 3.57
C ASP A 18 17.89 1.54 2.04
N ALA A 19 17.07 0.66 1.42
CA ALA A 19 16.78 0.75 0.00
C ALA A 19 16.04 2.05 -0.35
N TRP A 20 15.00 2.41 0.41
CA TRP A 20 14.25 3.66 0.19
C TRP A 20 15.11 4.90 0.48
N ASN A 21 15.96 4.88 1.50
CA ASN A 21 16.92 5.97 1.74
C ASN A 21 17.85 6.17 0.53
N ARG A 22 18.37 5.08 -0.06
CA ARG A 22 19.19 5.15 -1.28
C ARG A 22 18.41 5.67 -2.49
N MET A 23 17.14 5.30 -2.63
CA MET A 23 16.28 5.77 -3.71
C MET A 23 16.05 7.28 -3.63
N VAL A 24 15.85 7.85 -2.44
CA VAL A 24 15.76 9.30 -2.24
C VAL A 24 17.06 9.97 -2.65
N ALA A 25 18.21 9.49 -2.15
CA ALA A 25 19.53 10.04 -2.52
C ALA A 25 19.79 10.01 -4.04
N GLY A 26 19.29 8.96 -4.71
CA GLY A 26 19.38 8.82 -6.17
C GLY A 26 18.26 9.52 -6.95
N LYS A 27 17.36 10.26 -6.31
CA LYS A 27 16.19 10.93 -6.93
C LYS A 27 15.38 9.99 -7.84
N LYS A 28 15.22 8.75 -7.38
CA LYS A 28 14.54 7.70 -8.16
C LYS A 28 13.02 7.94 -8.21
N ARG A 29 12.36 7.16 -9.04
CA ARG A 29 10.89 7.16 -9.12
C ARG A 29 10.26 6.91 -7.73
N PHE A 30 9.12 7.50 -7.49
CA PHE A 30 8.36 7.48 -6.21
C PHE A 30 9.00 8.26 -5.04
N THR A 31 10.11 8.98 -5.27
CA THR A 31 10.72 9.88 -4.30
C THR A 31 10.59 11.34 -4.72
N GLN A 32 9.52 11.68 -5.44
CA GLN A 32 9.25 13.04 -5.91
C GLN A 32 8.08 13.61 -5.12
N PRO A 33 8.24 14.74 -4.42
CA PRO A 33 7.16 15.44 -3.73
C PRO A 33 6.03 15.90 -4.68
N ALA A 34 4.91 16.31 -4.09
CA ALA A 34 3.80 16.89 -4.83
C ALA A 34 4.21 18.14 -5.61
N LYS A 35 3.74 18.23 -6.85
CA LYS A 35 3.94 19.39 -7.71
C LYS A 35 2.72 20.31 -7.64
N ASP A 36 2.84 21.53 -8.19
CA ASP A 36 1.75 22.51 -8.21
C ASP A 36 0.47 21.94 -8.86
N ASP A 37 0.62 21.20 -9.97
CA ASP A 37 -0.50 20.58 -10.66
C ASP A 37 -1.23 19.54 -9.78
N ASP A 38 -0.50 18.81 -8.93
CA ASP A 38 -1.10 17.85 -7.99
C ASP A 38 -1.98 18.56 -6.93
N LEU A 39 -1.65 19.80 -6.59
CA LEU A 39 -2.28 20.59 -5.53
C LEU A 39 -3.38 21.53 -6.05
N HIS A 40 -3.53 21.69 -7.36
CA HIS A 40 -4.53 22.60 -7.95
C HIS A 40 -5.97 22.15 -7.66
N GLN A 41 -6.24 20.83 -7.76
CA GLN A 41 -7.50 20.20 -7.40
C GLN A 41 -7.21 18.99 -6.51
N PRO A 42 -6.80 19.18 -5.26
CA PRO A 42 -6.20 18.12 -4.46
C PRO A 42 -7.15 16.94 -4.23
N LEU A 43 -8.44 17.21 -3.94
CA LEU A 43 -9.42 16.15 -3.73
C LEU A 43 -9.60 15.29 -5.01
N HIS A 44 -9.71 15.93 -6.18
CA HIS A 44 -9.81 15.20 -7.45
C HIS A 44 -8.56 14.38 -7.74
N THR A 45 -7.38 14.89 -7.38
CA THR A 45 -6.11 14.18 -7.57
C THR A 45 -6.05 12.87 -6.76
N VAL A 46 -6.53 12.86 -5.51
CA VAL A 46 -6.48 11.68 -4.64
C VAL A 46 -7.71 10.79 -4.73
N ASP A 47 -8.85 11.30 -5.18
CA ASP A 47 -10.14 10.61 -5.19
C ASP A 47 -10.91 10.74 -6.51
N ALA A 48 -10.22 10.55 -7.63
CA ALA A 48 -10.84 10.60 -8.96
C ALA A 48 -12.03 9.64 -9.15
N ILE A 49 -12.15 8.62 -8.30
CA ILE A 49 -13.24 7.63 -8.34
C ILE A 49 -14.30 7.83 -7.25
N GLY A 50 -14.19 8.88 -6.42
CA GLY A 50 -15.20 9.26 -5.45
C GLY A 50 -15.32 8.35 -4.22
N TRP A 51 -14.28 7.63 -3.85
CA TRP A 51 -14.31 6.71 -2.71
C TRP A 51 -14.32 7.39 -1.36
N LEU A 52 -13.79 8.61 -1.26
CA LEU A 52 -13.81 9.39 -0.03
C LEU A 52 -15.19 9.95 0.30
N GLY A 53 -16.08 10.01 -0.70
CA GLY A 53 -17.48 10.43 -0.51
C GLY A 53 -17.67 11.95 -0.44
N GLY A 54 -16.71 12.74 -0.89
CA GLY A 54 -16.79 14.20 -0.95
C GLY A 54 -15.75 14.90 -0.08
N ASP A 55 -16.11 16.03 0.51
CA ASP A 55 -15.21 16.85 1.32
C ASP A 55 -14.66 16.09 2.54
N ILE A 56 -13.35 16.17 2.71
CA ILE A 56 -12.61 15.54 3.83
C ILE A 56 -11.91 16.56 4.72
N ALA A 57 -12.23 17.86 4.58
CA ALA A 57 -11.68 18.90 5.44
C ALA A 57 -11.96 18.59 6.93
N GLY A 58 -10.92 18.70 7.77
CA GLY A 58 -10.99 18.38 9.19
C GLY A 58 -11.03 16.89 9.53
N LYS A 59 -11.06 15.98 8.54
CA LYS A 59 -10.93 14.54 8.79
C LYS A 59 -9.49 14.17 9.15
N LYS A 60 -9.34 13.30 10.14
CA LYS A 60 -8.04 12.72 10.50
C LYS A 60 -7.64 11.65 9.51
N VAL A 61 -6.62 11.93 8.72
CA VAL A 61 -6.13 11.04 7.65
C VAL A 61 -4.74 10.50 8.00
N LEU A 62 -4.60 9.18 8.06
CA LEU A 62 -3.31 8.51 8.17
C LEU A 62 -2.82 8.11 6.77
N CYS A 63 -1.73 8.70 6.33
CA CYS A 63 -0.96 8.26 5.16
C CYS A 63 0.08 7.22 5.61
N LEU A 64 -0.21 5.93 5.43
CA LEU A 64 0.55 4.82 5.98
C LEU A 64 1.54 4.27 4.97
N ALA A 65 2.84 4.18 5.34
CA ALA A 65 3.95 3.82 4.45
C ALA A 65 3.90 4.64 3.15
N ALA A 66 3.73 5.95 3.30
CA ALA A 66 3.40 6.88 2.25
C ALA A 66 4.30 8.13 2.26
N GLY A 67 5.51 7.99 2.80
CA GLY A 67 6.54 9.03 2.75
C GLY A 67 6.91 9.42 1.31
N GLY A 68 7.58 10.56 1.18
CA GLY A 68 8.02 11.11 -0.11
C GLY A 68 7.35 12.41 -0.51
N GLY A 69 6.54 13.00 0.40
CA GLY A 69 6.00 14.34 0.25
C GLY A 69 4.90 14.50 -0.80
N ARG A 70 4.39 13.41 -1.38
CA ARG A 70 3.34 13.52 -2.39
C ARG A 70 1.97 13.27 -1.82
N GLN A 71 1.76 12.13 -1.19
CA GLN A 71 0.45 11.74 -0.66
C GLN A 71 0.01 12.66 0.48
N SER A 72 0.87 12.82 1.50
CA SER A 72 0.61 13.65 2.66
C SER A 72 0.26 15.09 2.28
N ALA A 73 1.04 15.70 1.36
CA ALA A 73 0.82 17.06 0.91
C ALA A 73 -0.52 17.23 0.19
N ILE A 74 -0.89 16.29 -0.70
CA ILE A 74 -2.16 16.40 -1.43
C ILE A 74 -3.35 16.25 -0.49
N TYR A 75 -3.30 15.30 0.47
CA TYR A 75 -4.37 15.17 1.48
C TYR A 75 -4.43 16.38 2.41
N ALA A 76 -3.29 16.95 2.84
CA ALA A 76 -3.28 18.16 3.65
C ALA A 76 -3.85 19.38 2.89
N ALA A 77 -3.58 19.48 1.59
CA ALA A 77 -4.15 20.53 0.74
C ALA A 77 -5.68 20.44 0.57
N THR A 78 -6.32 19.31 0.89
CA THR A 78 -7.79 19.22 1.00
C THR A 78 -8.35 19.77 2.30
N GLY A 79 -7.50 20.23 3.23
CA GLY A 79 -7.92 20.66 4.57
C GLY A 79 -8.04 19.53 5.60
N ALA A 80 -7.60 18.31 5.28
CA ALA A 80 -7.56 17.21 6.22
C ALA A 80 -6.46 17.39 7.27
N ASP A 81 -6.67 16.83 8.48
CA ASP A 81 -5.66 16.67 9.55
C ASP A 81 -4.81 15.44 9.23
N VAL A 82 -3.60 15.66 8.70
CA VAL A 82 -2.80 14.60 8.10
C VAL A 82 -1.66 14.15 9.00
N THR A 83 -1.59 12.85 9.22
CA THR A 83 -0.40 12.18 9.76
C THR A 83 0.21 11.28 8.68
N VAL A 84 1.51 11.40 8.43
CA VAL A 84 2.27 10.48 7.56
C VAL A 84 3.18 9.60 8.38
N VAL A 85 3.19 8.32 8.03
CA VAL A 85 4.05 7.29 8.62
C VAL A 85 4.87 6.64 7.52
N ASP A 86 6.17 6.54 7.73
CA ASP A 86 7.07 5.75 6.88
C ASP A 86 8.24 5.21 7.70
N ILE A 87 8.87 4.14 7.22
CA ILE A 87 10.05 3.55 7.85
C ILE A 87 11.34 4.28 7.44
N SER A 88 11.34 4.99 6.31
CA SER A 88 12.48 5.69 5.75
C SER A 88 12.52 7.14 6.22
N PRO A 89 13.53 7.54 7.04
CA PRO A 89 13.69 8.93 7.44
C PRO A 89 13.94 9.86 6.25
N ALA A 90 14.59 9.38 5.19
CA ALA A 90 14.83 10.19 3.99
C ALA A 90 13.53 10.46 3.22
N MET A 91 12.60 9.50 3.17
CA MET A 91 11.27 9.72 2.60
C MET A 91 10.48 10.75 3.42
N LEU A 92 10.53 10.65 4.74
CA LEU A 92 9.85 11.58 5.65
C LEU A 92 10.44 13.00 5.62
N GLU A 93 11.72 13.14 5.28
CA GLU A 93 12.30 14.48 5.10
C GLU A 93 11.66 15.20 3.91
N LEU A 94 11.36 14.49 2.82
CA LEU A 94 10.62 15.06 1.69
C LEU A 94 9.19 15.53 2.12
N ASP A 95 8.57 14.85 3.07
CA ASP A 95 7.29 15.31 3.64
C ASP A 95 7.44 16.59 4.44
N ARG A 96 8.52 16.72 5.24
CA ARG A 96 8.81 17.95 5.99
C ARG A 96 9.14 19.13 5.07
N GLU A 97 9.96 18.87 4.05
CA GLU A 97 10.34 19.87 3.05
C GLU A 97 9.10 20.42 2.33
N VAL A 98 8.22 19.55 1.78
CA VAL A 98 7.03 20.01 1.07
C VAL A 98 6.01 20.67 2.01
N ALA A 99 5.89 20.19 3.25
CA ALA A 99 5.02 20.82 4.25
C ALA A 99 5.48 22.25 4.56
N ALA A 100 6.78 22.46 4.78
CA ALA A 100 7.36 23.78 5.01
C ALA A 100 7.22 24.70 3.77
N GLU A 101 7.54 24.19 2.58
CA GLU A 101 7.47 24.94 1.32
C GLU A 101 6.03 25.41 1.00
N ARG A 102 5.04 24.59 1.34
CA ARG A 102 3.61 24.84 1.02
C ARG A 102 2.78 25.35 2.20
N ALA A 103 3.41 25.60 3.35
CA ALA A 103 2.72 25.98 4.60
C ALA A 103 1.59 25.01 4.98
N LEU A 104 1.82 23.71 4.82
CA LEU A 104 0.90 22.63 5.19
C LEU A 104 1.24 22.12 6.59
N ASP A 105 0.22 21.79 7.38
CA ASP A 105 0.41 21.14 8.67
C ASP A 105 0.32 19.60 8.48
N ILE A 106 1.45 18.92 8.66
CA ILE A 106 1.57 17.47 8.49
C ILE A 106 2.34 16.90 9.67
N ARG A 107 1.71 16.02 10.44
CA ARG A 107 2.38 15.25 11.48
C ARG A 107 3.20 14.13 10.86
N VAL A 108 4.52 14.15 11.05
CA VAL A 108 5.46 13.19 10.43
C VAL A 108 6.02 12.24 11.48
N ILE A 109 5.85 10.92 11.29
CA ILE A 109 6.26 9.90 12.25
C ILE A 109 7.06 8.80 11.57
N GLU A 110 8.28 8.54 12.07
CA GLU A 110 9.12 7.44 11.62
C GLU A 110 8.76 6.15 12.37
N THR A 111 8.11 5.22 11.69
CA THR A 111 7.84 3.87 12.20
C THR A 111 7.48 2.92 11.05
N SER A 112 7.44 1.61 11.34
CA SER A 112 6.98 0.60 10.38
C SER A 112 5.47 0.52 10.34
N MET A 113 4.88 0.23 9.16
CA MET A 113 3.43 0.08 8.98
C MET A 113 2.77 -1.01 9.85
N ASP A 114 3.55 -1.92 10.43
CA ASP A 114 3.08 -2.94 11.36
C ASP A 114 3.28 -2.57 12.83
N ASP A 115 3.72 -1.34 13.11
CA ASP A 115 3.84 -0.81 14.47
C ASP A 115 3.25 0.60 14.53
N LEU A 116 1.99 0.68 14.92
CA LEU A 116 1.28 1.94 15.12
C LEU A 116 0.98 2.19 16.61
N SER A 117 1.78 1.61 17.51
CA SER A 117 1.57 1.64 18.96
C SER A 117 1.54 3.04 19.57
N MET A 118 2.14 4.04 18.89
CA MET A 118 2.11 5.44 19.30
C MET A 118 0.75 6.12 19.11
N PHE A 119 -0.15 5.50 18.34
CA PHE A 119 -1.51 6.02 18.12
C PHE A 119 -2.52 5.37 19.04
N THR A 120 -3.51 6.14 19.43
CA THR A 120 -4.65 5.65 20.21
C THR A 120 -5.58 4.79 19.34
N ASN A 121 -6.42 3.98 19.99
CA ASN A 121 -7.45 3.25 19.27
C ASN A 121 -8.47 4.21 18.66
N LYS A 122 -8.88 3.95 17.42
CA LYS A 122 -9.93 4.72 16.72
C LYS A 122 -9.56 6.20 16.52
N GLU A 123 -8.29 6.48 16.25
CA GLU A 123 -7.75 7.83 16.11
C GLU A 123 -8.09 8.44 14.74
N PHE A 124 -8.17 7.63 13.67
CA PHE A 124 -8.27 8.12 12.30
C PHE A 124 -9.64 7.83 11.66
N ASP A 125 -10.16 8.81 10.92
CA ASP A 125 -11.34 8.67 10.06
C ASP A 125 -11.03 7.86 8.80
N ILE A 126 -9.84 8.09 8.23
CA ILE A 126 -9.40 7.54 6.95
C ILE A 126 -7.95 7.07 7.07
N VAL A 127 -7.67 5.87 6.59
CA VAL A 127 -6.30 5.36 6.42
C VAL A 127 -6.06 5.13 4.93
N ILE A 128 -5.05 5.80 4.39
CA ILE A 128 -4.59 5.67 3.01
C ILE A 128 -3.29 4.88 3.01
N HIS A 129 -3.25 3.77 2.28
CA HIS A 129 -2.14 2.85 2.27
C HIS A 129 -1.74 2.53 0.82
N PRO A 130 -0.78 3.25 0.25
CA PRO A 130 -0.28 2.97 -1.10
C PRO A 130 0.48 1.64 -1.13
N VAL A 131 0.98 1.28 -2.31
CA VAL A 131 1.71 0.02 -2.50
C VAL A 131 2.93 -0.06 -1.58
N SER A 132 2.83 -0.91 -0.56
CA SER A 132 3.93 -1.13 0.40
C SER A 132 3.88 -2.49 1.10
N THR A 133 2.72 -3.14 1.15
CA THR A 133 2.56 -4.44 1.85
C THR A 133 3.54 -5.50 1.33
N CYS A 134 3.93 -5.46 0.07
CA CYS A 134 4.92 -6.37 -0.52
C CYS A 134 6.31 -6.29 0.12
N TYR A 135 6.62 -5.25 0.90
CA TYR A 135 7.93 -5.07 1.53
C TYR A 135 8.06 -5.76 2.89
N LEU A 136 7.01 -6.37 3.41
CA LEU A 136 7.04 -7.15 4.64
C LEU A 136 6.80 -8.63 4.37
N PRO A 137 7.48 -9.56 5.07
CA PRO A 137 7.21 -11.00 4.97
C PRO A 137 5.83 -11.39 5.46
N SER A 138 5.26 -10.65 6.42
CA SER A 138 3.92 -10.87 6.99
C SER A 138 3.16 -9.56 7.13
N ILE A 139 1.90 -9.56 6.69
CA ILE A 139 1.03 -8.38 6.69
C ILE A 139 -0.15 -8.48 7.69
N ALA A 140 -0.26 -9.58 8.41
CA ALA A 140 -1.37 -9.76 9.35
C ALA A 140 -1.39 -8.68 10.43
N LYS A 141 -0.22 -8.34 10.98
CA LYS A 141 -0.09 -7.29 12.00
C LYS A 141 -0.41 -5.91 11.44
N VAL A 142 -0.08 -5.64 10.17
CA VAL A 142 -0.45 -4.38 9.49
C VAL A 142 -1.96 -4.18 9.53
N PHE A 143 -2.73 -5.16 9.09
CA PHE A 143 -4.19 -5.04 9.06
C PHE A 143 -4.81 -4.95 10.45
N SER A 144 -4.25 -5.64 11.45
CA SER A 144 -4.75 -5.53 12.83
C SER A 144 -4.48 -4.15 13.43
N GLU A 145 -3.30 -3.56 13.18
CA GLU A 145 -2.99 -2.20 13.61
C GLU A 145 -3.83 -1.14 12.88
N VAL A 146 -3.97 -1.26 11.56
CA VAL A 146 -4.86 -0.40 10.78
C VAL A 146 -6.29 -0.46 11.33
N ALA A 147 -6.79 -1.67 11.62
CA ALA A 147 -8.12 -1.84 12.21
C ALA A 147 -8.24 -1.21 13.61
N ARG A 148 -7.19 -1.29 14.42
CA ARG A 148 -7.15 -0.71 15.76
C ARG A 148 -7.23 0.81 15.72
N VAL A 149 -6.45 1.45 14.84
CA VAL A 149 -6.36 2.90 14.77
C VAL A 149 -7.49 3.55 13.95
N THR A 150 -8.18 2.79 13.09
CA THR A 150 -9.33 3.30 12.32
C THR A 150 -10.58 3.34 13.18
N MET A 151 -11.30 4.45 13.16
CA MET A 151 -12.56 4.59 13.89
C MET A 151 -13.66 3.67 13.33
N PRO A 152 -14.66 3.29 14.12
CA PRO A 152 -15.83 2.57 13.60
C PRO A 152 -16.52 3.38 12.48
N GLY A 153 -16.76 2.73 11.33
CA GLY A 153 -17.30 3.39 10.14
C GLY A 153 -16.24 4.13 9.31
N GLY A 154 -15.00 4.24 9.80
CA GLY A 154 -13.89 4.85 9.07
C GLY A 154 -13.45 4.04 7.85
N LEU A 155 -12.77 4.70 6.93
CA LEU A 155 -12.32 4.12 5.66
C LEU A 155 -10.88 3.63 5.74
N TYR A 156 -10.62 2.50 5.12
CA TYR A 156 -9.29 2.01 4.75
C TYR A 156 -9.22 1.86 3.23
N ILE A 157 -8.41 2.69 2.59
CA ILE A 157 -8.18 2.66 1.15
C ILE A 157 -6.74 2.22 0.92
N SER A 158 -6.57 1.06 0.28
CA SER A 158 -5.25 0.47 0.06
C SER A 158 -5.02 0.09 -1.38
N GLN A 159 -3.74 0.07 -1.77
CA GLN A 159 -3.31 -0.46 -3.06
C GLN A 159 -2.23 -1.50 -2.85
N HIS A 160 -2.36 -2.64 -3.53
CA HIS A 160 -1.45 -3.76 -3.41
C HIS A 160 -0.94 -4.19 -4.79
N LYS A 161 0.29 -4.72 -4.86
CA LYS A 161 0.74 -5.50 -6.02
C LYS A 161 -0.02 -6.81 -6.03
N GLN A 162 -0.56 -7.19 -7.18
CA GLN A 162 -1.28 -8.46 -7.27
C GLN A 162 -0.33 -9.65 -7.18
N PRO A 163 -0.70 -10.74 -6.46
CA PRO A 163 0.12 -11.93 -6.35
C PRO A 163 0.47 -12.51 -7.72
N THR A 164 -0.49 -12.64 -8.62
CA THR A 164 -0.25 -13.12 -9.98
C THR A 164 0.76 -12.26 -10.71
N SER A 165 0.68 -10.92 -10.55
CA SER A 165 1.63 -10.02 -11.18
C SER A 165 3.04 -10.18 -10.61
N LEU A 166 3.19 -10.38 -9.30
CA LEU A 166 4.52 -10.62 -8.70
C LEU A 166 5.12 -11.97 -9.08
N GLN A 167 4.27 -12.97 -9.38
CA GLN A 167 4.70 -14.28 -9.84
C GLN A 167 5.09 -14.30 -11.32
N THR A 168 4.55 -13.37 -12.12
CA THR A 168 4.70 -13.36 -13.57
C THR A 168 6.04 -12.77 -13.98
N GLY A 169 6.74 -13.44 -14.89
CA GLY A 169 8.00 -13.00 -15.48
C GLY A 169 7.91 -11.61 -16.12
N MET A 170 9.07 -10.98 -16.27
CA MET A 170 9.20 -9.63 -16.86
C MET A 170 9.39 -9.66 -18.37
N LYS A 171 9.64 -10.84 -18.93
CA LYS A 171 9.86 -11.06 -20.37
C LYS A 171 8.75 -11.92 -20.94
N ARG A 172 8.28 -11.53 -22.11
CA ARG A 172 7.25 -12.25 -22.86
C ARG A 172 7.87 -13.42 -23.64
N SER A 173 7.36 -14.62 -23.44
CA SER A 173 7.66 -15.80 -24.28
C SER A 173 6.88 -15.76 -25.61
N GLN A 174 6.91 -16.84 -26.37
CA GLN A 174 6.08 -16.98 -27.58
C GLN A 174 4.58 -17.02 -27.26
N ASN A 175 4.21 -17.56 -26.08
CA ASN A 175 2.83 -17.79 -25.67
C ASN A 175 2.27 -16.68 -24.74
N GLY A 176 3.05 -15.68 -24.38
CA GLY A 176 2.65 -14.64 -23.43
C GLY A 176 3.62 -14.54 -22.25
N TYR A 177 3.15 -14.06 -21.11
CA TYR A 177 3.93 -13.95 -19.90
C TYR A 177 3.71 -15.17 -19.00
N GLU A 178 4.80 -15.77 -18.52
CA GLU A 178 4.78 -17.02 -17.77
C GLU A 178 4.83 -16.77 -16.26
N LEU A 179 4.15 -17.63 -15.49
CA LEU A 179 4.30 -17.67 -14.02
C LEU A 179 5.65 -18.31 -13.67
N MET A 180 6.53 -17.53 -13.06
CA MET A 180 7.90 -17.95 -12.73
C MET A 180 8.06 -18.31 -11.26
N GLU A 181 7.22 -17.78 -10.38
CA GLU A 181 7.35 -17.92 -8.94
C GLU A 181 6.22 -18.76 -8.35
N PRO A 182 6.53 -19.66 -7.39
CA PRO A 182 5.50 -20.45 -6.71
C PRO A 182 4.50 -19.59 -5.95
N TYR A 183 3.21 -19.92 -6.03
CA TYR A 183 2.14 -19.20 -5.32
C TYR A 183 2.31 -19.23 -3.79
N TYR A 184 2.85 -20.33 -3.25
CA TYR A 184 3.09 -20.51 -1.81
C TYR A 184 4.53 -20.20 -1.41
N ARG A 185 5.18 -19.29 -2.13
CA ARG A 185 6.53 -18.85 -1.79
C ARG A 185 6.56 -18.22 -0.40
N THR A 186 7.53 -18.60 0.44
CA THR A 186 7.67 -18.09 1.81
C THR A 186 8.82 -17.09 1.98
N GLY A 187 9.77 -17.07 1.04
CA GLY A 187 10.91 -16.15 1.07
C GLY A 187 10.72 -14.95 0.14
N PRO A 188 11.65 -14.00 0.16
CA PRO A 188 11.62 -12.86 -0.73
C PRO A 188 11.72 -13.29 -2.20
N LEU A 189 11.15 -12.47 -3.08
CA LEU A 189 11.32 -12.62 -4.51
C LEU A 189 12.78 -12.39 -4.92
N PRO A 190 13.25 -13.03 -6.01
CA PRO A 190 14.59 -12.75 -6.54
C PRO A 190 14.80 -11.27 -6.80
N PRO A 191 16.01 -10.73 -6.58
CA PRO A 191 16.32 -9.34 -6.90
C PRO A 191 16.08 -9.03 -8.38
N VAL A 192 15.66 -7.80 -8.67
CA VAL A 192 15.48 -7.33 -10.05
C VAL A 192 16.31 -6.06 -10.28
N GLN A 193 16.75 -5.88 -11.52
CA GLN A 193 17.13 -4.55 -11.97
C GLN A 193 15.85 -3.73 -12.08
N GLY A 194 15.78 -2.57 -11.44
CA GLY A 194 14.57 -1.80 -11.24
C GLY A 194 13.66 -1.70 -12.46
N THR A 195 12.39 -1.97 -12.24
CA THR A 195 11.34 -1.93 -13.26
C THR A 195 10.25 -0.96 -12.84
N ARG A 196 9.24 -0.77 -13.68
CA ARG A 196 8.07 0.03 -13.29
C ARG A 196 7.20 -0.68 -12.23
N LEU A 197 7.29 -2.00 -12.14
CA LEU A 197 6.52 -2.82 -11.20
C LEU A 197 7.27 -3.07 -9.88
N ARG A 198 8.59 -3.27 -9.95
CA ARG A 198 9.42 -3.65 -8.80
C ARG A 198 10.62 -2.70 -8.70
N GLU A 199 10.84 -2.21 -7.50
CA GLU A 199 11.87 -1.22 -7.19
C GLU A 199 13.23 -1.93 -6.97
N GLU A 200 14.28 -1.39 -7.59
CA GLU A 200 15.64 -1.93 -7.46
C GLU A 200 16.14 -1.84 -6.03
N GLY A 201 16.71 -2.94 -5.55
CA GLY A 201 17.31 -3.00 -4.23
C GLY A 201 16.33 -3.17 -3.08
N THR A 202 15.02 -3.31 -3.35
CA THR A 202 14.04 -3.66 -2.33
C THR A 202 13.91 -5.17 -2.18
N MET A 203 13.50 -5.60 -0.99
CA MET A 203 13.13 -6.97 -0.68
C MET A 203 11.61 -7.08 -0.71
N GLU A 204 11.08 -7.85 -1.65
CA GLU A 204 9.65 -7.99 -1.88
C GLU A 204 9.15 -9.41 -1.68
N PHE A 205 7.91 -9.55 -1.22
CA PHE A 205 7.25 -10.81 -0.90
C PHE A 205 5.92 -10.91 -1.65
N VAL A 206 5.55 -12.16 -2.03
CA VAL A 206 4.23 -12.46 -2.59
C VAL A 206 3.25 -12.66 -1.45
N HIS A 207 2.20 -11.86 -1.41
CA HIS A 207 1.06 -12.08 -0.51
C HIS A 207 -0.11 -12.61 -1.31
N ARG A 208 -0.66 -13.76 -0.90
CA ARG A 208 -1.80 -14.39 -1.55
C ARG A 208 -3.07 -13.58 -1.32
N TRP A 209 -4.07 -13.77 -2.17
CA TRP A 209 -5.37 -13.13 -1.98
C TRP A 209 -6.00 -13.41 -0.61
N GLU A 210 -5.81 -14.61 -0.08
CA GLU A 210 -6.22 -14.96 1.28
C GLU A 210 -5.56 -14.07 2.34
N GLU A 211 -4.30 -13.71 2.15
CA GLU A 211 -3.57 -12.86 3.09
C GLU A 211 -3.98 -11.40 2.94
N ILE A 212 -4.21 -10.91 1.73
CA ILE A 212 -4.64 -9.53 1.46
C ILE A 212 -6.12 -9.36 1.80
N ILE A 213 -7.01 -9.97 1.00
CA ILE A 213 -8.46 -9.78 1.12
C ILE A 213 -8.98 -10.40 2.42
N GLY A 214 -8.62 -11.66 2.66
CA GLY A 214 -8.99 -12.35 3.88
C GLY A 214 -8.43 -11.69 5.14
N GLY A 215 -7.20 -11.14 5.07
CA GLY A 215 -6.57 -10.39 6.16
C GLY A 215 -7.33 -9.12 6.51
N ILE A 216 -7.73 -8.32 5.52
CA ILE A 216 -8.57 -7.13 5.69
C ILE A 216 -9.91 -7.50 6.35
N CYS A 217 -10.60 -8.51 5.81
CA CYS A 217 -11.89 -8.96 6.35
C CYS A 217 -11.78 -9.47 7.81
N ARG A 218 -10.79 -10.33 8.09
CA ARG A 218 -10.56 -10.88 9.43
C ARG A 218 -10.17 -9.82 10.47
N SER A 219 -9.60 -8.71 10.02
CA SER A 219 -9.30 -7.57 10.90
C SER A 219 -10.53 -6.69 11.20
N GLY A 220 -11.70 -7.06 10.67
CA GLY A 220 -12.99 -6.42 10.95
C GLY A 220 -13.31 -5.25 10.02
N PHE A 221 -12.85 -5.32 8.78
CA PHE A 221 -13.31 -4.47 7.71
C PHE A 221 -14.31 -5.21 6.81
N VAL A 222 -15.22 -4.44 6.22
CA VAL A 222 -16.07 -4.88 5.10
C VAL A 222 -15.52 -4.22 3.83
N ILE A 223 -15.22 -5.02 2.83
CA ILE A 223 -14.80 -4.51 1.52
C ILE A 223 -16.04 -3.98 0.80
N GLU A 224 -16.03 -2.69 0.45
CA GLU A 224 -17.12 -2.01 -0.25
C GLU A 224 -16.90 -1.98 -1.75
N ASP A 225 -15.64 -1.93 -2.19
CA ASP A 225 -15.28 -1.88 -3.61
C ASP A 225 -13.85 -2.36 -3.85
N LEU A 226 -13.59 -2.82 -5.07
CA LEU A 226 -12.28 -3.25 -5.54
C LEU A 226 -12.14 -2.86 -7.01
N VAL A 227 -11.03 -2.20 -7.35
CA VAL A 227 -10.70 -1.85 -8.73
C VAL A 227 -9.28 -2.25 -9.09
N GLU A 228 -9.09 -2.63 -10.32
CA GLU A 228 -7.77 -2.87 -10.92
C GLU A 228 -7.43 -1.68 -11.83
N PRO A 229 -6.49 -0.80 -11.43
CA PRO A 229 -6.13 0.34 -12.25
C PRO A 229 -5.65 -0.11 -13.64
N PHE A 230 -6.29 0.44 -14.67
CA PHE A 230 -5.98 0.09 -16.05
C PHE A 230 -4.62 0.68 -16.48
N HIS A 231 -3.72 -0.18 -16.93
CA HIS A 231 -2.37 0.18 -17.37
C HIS A 231 -2.00 -0.48 -18.70
N ALA A 232 -2.91 -1.26 -19.26
CA ALA A 232 -2.69 -1.97 -20.52
C ALA A 232 -2.64 -1.00 -21.71
N ASP A 233 -1.75 -1.30 -22.66
CA ASP A 233 -1.66 -0.62 -23.94
C ASP A 233 -1.24 -1.65 -24.99
N PRO A 234 -2.16 -2.11 -25.84
CA PRO A 234 -1.86 -3.10 -26.88
C PRO A 234 -0.80 -2.66 -27.89
N GLU A 235 -0.60 -1.35 -28.05
CA GLU A 235 0.39 -0.77 -28.97
C GLU A 235 1.75 -0.53 -28.29
N ALA A 236 1.84 -0.81 -26.99
CA ALA A 236 3.09 -0.62 -26.25
C ALA A 236 4.19 -1.57 -26.73
N PRO A 237 5.45 -1.14 -26.69
CA PRO A 237 6.58 -2.00 -27.05
C PRO A 237 6.58 -3.31 -26.26
N ARG A 238 6.90 -4.40 -26.95
CA ARG A 238 7.02 -5.74 -26.33
C ARG A 238 7.95 -5.68 -25.10
N ASP A 239 7.61 -6.42 -24.07
CA ASP A 239 8.30 -6.45 -22.77
C ASP A 239 8.23 -5.14 -21.97
N SER A 240 7.49 -4.13 -22.43
CA SER A 240 7.23 -2.93 -21.64
C SER A 240 6.23 -3.22 -20.51
N PHE A 241 6.15 -2.30 -19.55
CA PHE A 241 5.16 -2.40 -18.47
C PHE A 241 3.72 -2.47 -19.00
N SER A 242 3.37 -1.64 -19.97
CA SER A 242 2.00 -1.57 -20.51
C SER A 242 1.65 -2.76 -21.41
N ASP A 243 2.63 -3.31 -22.17
CA ASP A 243 2.45 -4.60 -22.88
C ASP A 243 2.17 -5.73 -21.88
N ARG A 244 2.96 -5.80 -20.79
CA ARG A 244 2.75 -6.79 -19.74
C ARG A 244 1.38 -6.65 -19.07
N CYS A 245 0.90 -5.42 -18.89
CA CYS A 245 -0.42 -5.16 -18.31
C CYS A 245 -1.59 -5.62 -19.21
N CYS A 246 -1.37 -5.91 -20.47
CA CYS A 246 -2.38 -6.56 -21.33
C CYS A 246 -2.65 -8.02 -20.92
N TYR A 247 -1.78 -8.64 -20.14
CA TYR A 247 -1.86 -10.05 -19.72
C TYR A 247 -2.14 -10.21 -18.23
N VAL A 248 -1.65 -9.29 -17.40
CA VAL A 248 -1.79 -9.37 -15.94
C VAL A 248 -1.87 -7.98 -15.33
N ALA A 249 -2.94 -7.73 -14.58
CA ALA A 249 -3.09 -6.48 -13.86
C ALA A 249 -2.01 -6.33 -12.78
N PRO A 250 -1.28 -5.20 -12.73
CA PRO A 250 -0.17 -5.04 -11.79
C PRO A 250 -0.62 -4.79 -10.36
N TYR A 251 -1.73 -4.10 -10.20
CA TYR A 251 -2.22 -3.60 -8.92
C TYR A 251 -3.71 -3.86 -8.72
N VAL A 252 -4.09 -3.90 -7.46
CA VAL A 252 -5.46 -3.82 -7.01
C VAL A 252 -5.60 -2.69 -5.99
N ARG A 253 -6.66 -1.91 -6.09
CA ARG A 253 -7.11 -0.95 -5.06
C ARG A 253 -8.32 -1.52 -4.35
N ILE A 254 -8.36 -1.37 -3.04
CA ILE A 254 -9.43 -1.88 -2.20
C ILE A 254 -9.96 -0.73 -1.35
N LYS A 255 -11.29 -0.54 -1.40
CA LYS A 255 -12.03 0.30 -0.47
C LYS A 255 -12.66 -0.58 0.58
N ALA A 256 -12.31 -0.37 1.84
CA ALA A 256 -12.87 -1.13 2.95
C ALA A 256 -13.33 -0.18 4.06
N ARG A 257 -14.42 -0.57 4.74
CA ARG A 257 -14.99 0.19 5.86
C ARG A 257 -14.83 -0.58 7.15
N ARG A 258 -14.36 0.10 8.18
CA ARG A 258 -14.24 -0.47 9.52
C ARG A 258 -15.64 -0.78 10.06
N ASN A 259 -15.91 -2.05 10.38
CA ASN A 259 -17.20 -2.44 10.93
C ASN A 259 -17.46 -1.73 12.26
N ALA A 260 -18.64 -1.15 12.41
CA ALA A 260 -19.07 -0.48 13.63
C ALA A 260 -19.44 -1.46 14.75
N MET A 261 -19.87 -2.69 14.39
CA MET A 261 -20.19 -3.77 15.33
C MET A 261 -18.98 -4.66 15.56
N LYS A 262 -18.76 -5.11 16.80
CA LYS A 262 -17.86 -6.25 17.04
C LYS A 262 -18.39 -7.43 16.25
N ILE A 263 -17.65 -7.92 15.27
CA ILE A 263 -17.91 -9.25 14.72
C ILE A 263 -17.48 -10.20 15.84
N GLU A 264 -18.42 -10.72 16.61
CA GLU A 264 -18.15 -11.90 17.42
C GLU A 264 -17.66 -12.97 16.46
N ALA A 265 -16.51 -13.55 16.77
CA ALA A 265 -15.95 -14.62 15.96
C ALA A 265 -17.01 -15.72 15.87
N MET A 266 -17.67 -15.81 14.73
CA MET A 266 -18.58 -16.93 14.50
C MET A 266 -17.77 -18.21 14.66
N PRO A 267 -18.26 -19.20 15.40
CA PRO A 267 -17.59 -20.49 15.46
C PRO A 267 -17.38 -20.95 14.02
N ALA A 268 -16.19 -21.50 13.75
CA ALA A 268 -15.85 -22.01 12.44
C ALA A 268 -16.77 -23.19 12.10
N ASN A 269 -17.97 -22.89 11.65
CA ASN A 269 -18.84 -23.89 11.05
C ASN A 269 -18.16 -24.33 9.77
N LYS A 270 -17.82 -25.62 9.70
CA LYS A 270 -17.31 -26.23 8.49
C LYS A 270 -18.40 -26.06 7.42
N ILE A 271 -18.16 -25.17 6.47
CA ILE A 271 -18.97 -25.12 5.25
C ILE A 271 -18.53 -26.32 4.42
N PHE A 272 -19.37 -27.33 4.32
CA PHE A 272 -19.16 -28.42 3.37
C PHE A 272 -19.59 -27.89 2.00
N LEU A 273 -18.62 -27.61 1.13
CA LEU A 273 -18.88 -27.47 -0.29
C LEU A 273 -18.87 -28.88 -0.88
N PRO A 274 -19.86 -29.26 -1.71
CA PRO A 274 -19.80 -30.53 -2.44
C PRO A 274 -18.55 -30.51 -3.33
N GLU A 275 -17.85 -31.64 -3.40
CA GLU A 275 -16.72 -31.87 -4.30
C GLU A 275 -17.16 -31.84 -5.77
#